data_533574313514ed493fdf52a75229e410
#
_entry.id   533574313514ed493fdf52a75229e410
#
_cell.length_a   1.000
_cell.length_b   1.000
_cell.length_c   1.000
_cell.angle_alpha   90.00
_cell.angle_beta   90.00
_cell.angle_gamma   90.00
#
_symmetry.space_group_name_H-M   'P 1'
#
loop_
_entity.id
_entity.type
_entity.pdbx_description
1 polymer ?
#
loop_
_entity_poly.entity_id
_entity_poly.type
_entity_poly.pdbx_seq_one_letter_code
_entity_poly.pdbx_strand_id
1 'polypeptide(L)'
;QVARPDTHRYPSNRGRPEFREAVAGFYRRRFGVELDPDTEILPLLGGKEGVAHVCFAMLDPGDACLVADPGYPVYTSGTLLAGAEPVLMPLTAERAFQPHLEAIPTQVSARANLLFCNYPNNPTGAVVDVAFFERLAAFGLERDVPIVHDNAYSEITFDGYTAPSFLQARGAREAGVEMFSLSKTYNMTGWRVGAAVGNARMIQALWKLKTNIDSGVFEAVQMAAVRALTGSQEHVAEMCAVYARRRDLVLAALHAVGIDVPPPRGTIYVWVPVPPGHTSVSFAELVLDQAAVVVSPGSAYGPNGEGYVRLSLTVPDDELREAMSRIEQHLRVTV
;
A
#
# COMPACT_ATOMS: atom_id res chain seq x y z
N GLN A 1 26.78 -9.84 -6.21
CA GLN A 1 26.75 -9.86 -4.75
C GLN A 1 26.55 -11.28 -4.20
N VAL A 2 25.60 -12.05 -4.72
CA VAL A 2 25.33 -13.44 -4.24
C VAL A 2 26.57 -14.34 -4.31
N ALA A 3 27.47 -14.15 -5.29
CA ALA A 3 28.70 -14.92 -5.41
C ALA A 3 29.82 -14.50 -4.42
N ARG A 4 29.59 -13.46 -3.61
CA ARG A 4 30.58 -12.96 -2.64
C ARG A 4 30.42 -13.68 -1.30
N PRO A 5 31.44 -14.34 -0.76
CA PRO A 5 31.33 -15.08 0.52
C PRO A 5 31.01 -14.19 1.72
N ASP A 6 31.41 -12.91 1.70
CA ASP A 6 31.21 -11.96 2.80
C ASP A 6 29.76 -11.51 2.95
N THR A 7 28.90 -11.68 1.93
CA THR A 7 27.46 -11.32 2.00
C THR A 7 26.58 -12.40 2.62
N HIS A 8 27.13 -13.58 2.95
CA HIS A 8 26.37 -14.73 3.51
C HIS A 8 26.40 -14.82 5.04
N ARG A 9 26.93 -13.82 5.70
CA ARG A 9 26.94 -13.71 7.17
C ARG A 9 25.60 -13.14 7.65
N TYR A 10 25.35 -13.23 8.96
CA TYR A 10 24.26 -12.49 9.57
C TYR A 10 24.42 -11.00 9.27
N PRO A 11 23.40 -10.36 8.67
CA PRO A 11 23.44 -8.92 8.42
C PRO A 11 23.32 -8.13 9.74
N SER A 12 23.70 -6.87 9.70
CA SER A 12 23.36 -5.96 10.78
C SER A 12 21.83 -5.82 10.90
N ASN A 13 21.28 -5.87 12.11
CA ASN A 13 19.85 -5.62 12.36
C ASN A 13 19.38 -4.21 11.93
N ARG A 14 20.31 -3.27 11.79
CA ARG A 14 20.06 -1.93 11.23
C ARG A 14 20.15 -1.92 9.69
N GLY A 15 20.56 -3.03 9.08
CA GLY A 15 20.89 -3.11 7.67
C GLY A 15 22.18 -2.38 7.30
N ARG A 16 22.55 -2.48 6.03
CA ARG A 16 23.76 -1.84 5.50
C ARG A 16 23.59 -0.32 5.43
N PRO A 17 24.63 0.44 5.79
CA PRO A 17 24.62 1.91 5.61
C PRO A 17 24.27 2.32 4.19
N GLU A 18 24.88 1.66 3.19
CA GLU A 18 24.66 1.95 1.77
C GLU A 18 23.17 1.82 1.36
N PHE A 19 22.42 0.88 1.96
CA PHE A 19 21.00 0.75 1.71
C PHE A 19 20.22 1.92 2.31
N ARG A 20 20.51 2.29 3.56
CA ARG A 20 19.84 3.41 4.23
C ARG A 20 20.12 4.75 3.52
N GLU A 21 21.37 4.97 3.12
CA GLU A 21 21.77 6.14 2.33
C GLU A 21 21.09 6.19 0.95
N ALA A 22 20.92 5.03 0.29
CA ALA A 22 20.21 4.94 -0.99
C ALA A 22 18.73 5.29 -0.84
N VAL A 23 18.08 4.85 0.26
CA VAL A 23 16.69 5.21 0.58
C VAL A 23 16.58 6.70 0.89
N ALA A 24 17.45 7.26 1.74
CA ALA A 24 17.48 8.70 2.00
C ALA A 24 17.67 9.52 0.73
N GLY A 25 18.62 9.10 -0.12
CA GLY A 25 18.87 9.73 -1.42
C GLY A 25 17.65 9.65 -2.37
N PHE A 26 16.90 8.55 -2.36
CA PHE A 26 15.66 8.41 -3.11
C PHE A 26 14.61 9.41 -2.60
N TYR A 27 14.36 9.48 -1.29
CA TYR A 27 13.38 10.41 -0.71
C TYR A 27 13.73 11.86 -1.00
N ARG A 28 15.00 12.24 -0.90
CA ARG A 28 15.48 13.58 -1.26
C ARG A 28 15.22 13.92 -2.73
N ARG A 29 15.60 13.03 -3.66
CA ARG A 29 15.43 13.29 -5.10
C ARG A 29 13.96 13.31 -5.52
N ARG A 30 13.18 12.37 -4.99
CA ARG A 30 11.80 12.12 -5.46
C ARG A 30 10.77 13.01 -4.77
N PHE A 31 10.95 13.25 -3.48
CA PHE A 31 9.98 13.95 -2.64
C PHE A 31 10.52 15.25 -2.02
N GLY A 32 11.80 15.54 -2.14
CA GLY A 32 12.42 16.68 -1.46
C GLY A 32 12.49 16.52 0.07
N VAL A 33 12.41 15.27 0.55
CA VAL A 33 12.41 14.95 1.99
C VAL A 33 13.81 14.52 2.42
N GLU A 34 14.39 15.24 3.37
CA GLU A 34 15.67 14.88 3.99
C GLU A 34 15.42 13.94 5.18
N LEU A 35 16.07 12.78 5.16
CA LEU A 35 15.99 11.76 6.21
C LEU A 35 17.39 11.46 6.75
N ASP A 36 17.50 11.28 8.06
CA ASP A 36 18.72 10.77 8.69
C ASP A 36 18.80 9.24 8.48
N PRO A 37 19.80 8.75 7.73
CA PRO A 37 19.93 7.31 7.45
C PRO A 37 20.09 6.45 8.71
N ASP A 38 20.62 7.01 9.80
CA ASP A 38 20.93 6.23 10.99
C ASP A 38 19.77 6.13 11.99
N THR A 39 18.89 7.12 12.02
CA THR A 39 17.80 7.18 13.00
C THR A 39 16.41 7.07 12.40
N GLU A 40 16.22 7.42 11.13
CA GLU A 40 14.92 7.54 10.48
C GLU A 40 14.66 6.53 9.38
N ILE A 41 15.56 5.55 9.19
CA ILE A 41 15.43 4.51 8.16
C ILE A 41 15.73 3.15 8.77
N LEU A 42 14.84 2.17 8.53
CA LEU A 42 15.01 0.79 8.94
C LEU A 42 14.65 -0.15 7.77
N PRO A 43 15.58 -1.02 7.31
CA PRO A 43 15.28 -2.05 6.32
C PRO A 43 14.23 -3.04 6.80
N LEU A 44 13.35 -3.45 5.88
CA LEU A 44 12.24 -4.38 6.12
C LEU A 44 12.33 -5.58 5.17
N LEU A 45 11.87 -6.74 5.61
CA LEU A 45 11.62 -7.92 4.78
C LEU A 45 10.37 -7.73 3.89
N GLY A 46 10.32 -6.58 3.19
CA GLY A 46 9.20 -6.04 2.43
C GLY A 46 8.21 -5.27 3.30
N GLY A 47 7.40 -4.39 2.67
CA GLY A 47 6.45 -3.51 3.39
C GLY A 47 5.46 -4.26 4.28
N LYS A 48 5.00 -5.46 3.86
CA LYS A 48 4.05 -6.26 4.66
C LYS A 48 4.58 -6.61 6.06
N GLU A 49 5.85 -6.94 6.16
CA GLU A 49 6.48 -7.24 7.46
C GLU A 49 6.45 -6.00 8.35
N GLY A 50 6.83 -4.83 7.81
CA GLY A 50 6.78 -3.58 8.57
C GLY A 50 5.39 -3.21 9.05
N VAL A 51 4.37 -3.39 8.19
CA VAL A 51 2.95 -3.18 8.53
C VAL A 51 2.50 -4.11 9.68
N ALA A 52 2.89 -5.37 9.66
CA ALA A 52 2.54 -6.31 10.73
C ALA A 52 3.33 -6.01 12.02
N HIS A 53 4.64 -5.79 11.88
CA HIS A 53 5.51 -5.58 13.05
C HIS A 53 5.26 -4.24 13.76
N VAL A 54 4.83 -3.19 13.06
CA VAL A 54 4.51 -1.92 13.73
C VAL A 54 3.33 -2.07 14.68
N CYS A 55 2.37 -2.98 14.39
CA CYS A 55 1.30 -3.30 15.34
C CYS A 55 1.87 -3.86 16.66
N PHE A 56 2.77 -4.85 16.59
CA PHE A 56 3.40 -5.41 17.78
C PHE A 56 4.34 -4.44 18.51
N ALA A 57 4.88 -3.44 17.81
CA ALA A 57 5.78 -2.46 18.39
C ALA A 57 5.06 -1.30 19.10
N MET A 58 3.79 -1.02 18.69
CA MET A 58 3.09 0.20 19.08
C MET A 58 1.75 -0.05 19.79
N LEU A 59 1.22 -1.28 19.75
CA LEU A 59 -0.09 -1.60 20.33
C LEU A 59 0.05 -2.57 21.48
N ASP A 60 -0.69 -2.30 22.54
CA ASP A 60 -0.91 -3.19 23.68
C ASP A 60 -2.35 -3.77 23.64
N PRO A 61 -2.61 -4.90 24.32
CA PRO A 61 -3.97 -5.41 24.49
C PRO A 61 -4.91 -4.37 25.09
N GLY A 62 -6.02 -4.08 24.38
CA GLY A 62 -7.01 -3.08 24.78
C GLY A 62 -6.85 -1.71 24.10
N ASP A 63 -5.76 -1.48 23.37
CA ASP A 63 -5.62 -0.32 22.51
C ASP A 63 -6.56 -0.39 21.30
N ALA A 64 -6.80 0.73 20.65
CA ALA A 64 -7.47 0.80 19.36
C ALA A 64 -6.46 1.12 18.24
N CYS A 65 -6.72 0.57 17.06
CA CYS A 65 -6.03 0.95 15.83
C CYS A 65 -7.06 1.41 14.79
N LEU A 66 -6.88 2.62 14.27
CA LEU A 66 -7.72 3.16 13.21
C LEU A 66 -7.31 2.55 11.86
N VAL A 67 -8.22 1.83 11.21
CA VAL A 67 -7.97 1.02 10.02
C VAL A 67 -8.87 1.47 8.88
N ALA A 68 -8.30 1.77 7.72
CA ALA A 68 -9.06 2.06 6.51
C ALA A 68 -9.92 0.86 6.07
N ASP A 69 -11.19 1.10 5.70
CA ASP A 69 -12.14 0.09 5.25
C ASP A 69 -12.98 0.61 4.06
N PRO A 70 -12.83 0.03 2.83
CA PRO A 70 -11.96 -1.11 2.52
C PRO A 70 -10.48 -0.80 2.63
N GLY A 71 -9.67 -1.80 3.01
CA GLY A 71 -8.23 -1.64 3.20
C GLY A 71 -7.46 -2.94 3.01
N TYR A 72 -6.13 -2.84 3.07
CA TYR A 72 -5.29 -4.03 3.00
C TYR A 72 -5.49 -4.89 4.25
N PRO A 73 -5.87 -6.18 4.12
CA PRO A 73 -6.30 -7.01 5.27
C PRO A 73 -5.30 -7.12 6.41
N VAL A 74 -4.01 -6.86 6.14
CA VAL A 74 -2.95 -6.95 7.16
C VAL A 74 -3.08 -5.86 8.22
N TYR A 75 -3.72 -4.73 7.94
CA TYR A 75 -3.96 -3.69 8.95
C TYR A 75 -4.85 -4.24 10.07
N THR A 76 -5.97 -4.84 9.70
CA THR A 76 -6.90 -5.47 10.66
C THR A 76 -6.28 -6.70 11.33
N SER A 77 -5.68 -7.62 10.55
CA SER A 77 -5.13 -8.85 11.12
C SER A 77 -3.90 -8.59 12.01
N GLY A 78 -3.03 -7.63 11.65
CA GLY A 78 -1.90 -7.23 12.48
C GLY A 78 -2.35 -6.61 13.81
N THR A 79 -3.40 -5.78 13.79
CA THR A 79 -4.02 -5.20 14.99
C THR A 79 -4.55 -6.28 15.91
N LEU A 80 -5.33 -7.22 15.37
CA LEU A 80 -5.89 -8.35 16.15
C LEU A 80 -4.80 -9.25 16.74
N LEU A 81 -3.73 -9.54 15.97
CA LEU A 81 -2.60 -10.34 16.45
C LEU A 81 -1.82 -9.65 17.57
N ALA A 82 -1.81 -8.32 17.62
CA ALA A 82 -1.25 -7.54 18.71
C ALA A 82 -2.18 -7.49 19.96
N GLY A 83 -3.40 -8.06 19.87
CA GLY A 83 -4.39 -8.01 20.95
C GLY A 83 -5.18 -6.71 21.03
N ALA A 84 -5.04 -5.83 20.06
CA ALA A 84 -5.73 -4.54 19.98
C ALA A 84 -7.05 -4.63 19.17
N GLU A 85 -7.87 -3.58 19.26
CA GLU A 85 -9.18 -3.47 18.59
C GLU A 85 -9.02 -2.70 17.26
N PRO A 86 -9.30 -3.30 16.09
CA PRO A 86 -9.39 -2.56 14.84
C PRO A 86 -10.67 -1.74 14.79
N VAL A 87 -10.55 -0.42 14.73
CA VAL A 87 -11.68 0.50 14.53
C VAL A 87 -11.68 0.95 13.08
N LEU A 88 -12.73 0.57 12.36
CA LEU A 88 -12.83 0.78 10.92
C LEU A 88 -13.15 2.24 10.59
N MET A 89 -12.38 2.82 9.69
CA MET A 89 -12.63 4.13 9.06
C MET A 89 -13.23 3.90 7.67
N PRO A 90 -14.53 4.12 7.44
CA PRO A 90 -15.15 3.91 6.14
C PRO A 90 -14.53 4.78 5.05
N LEU A 91 -14.12 4.16 3.94
CA LEU A 91 -13.70 4.83 2.71
C LEU A 91 -14.80 4.66 1.67
N THR A 92 -15.55 5.72 1.41
CA THR A 92 -16.71 5.67 0.49
C THR A 92 -16.45 6.46 -0.79
N ALA A 93 -17.17 6.12 -1.87
CA ALA A 93 -17.05 6.79 -3.17
C ALA A 93 -17.42 8.29 -3.07
N GLU A 94 -18.43 8.64 -2.26
CA GLU A 94 -18.88 10.04 -2.03
C GLU A 94 -17.77 10.91 -1.43
N ARG A 95 -16.82 10.30 -0.74
CA ARG A 95 -15.66 10.95 -0.16
C ARG A 95 -14.36 10.66 -0.92
N ALA A 96 -14.48 10.25 -2.18
CA ALA A 96 -13.33 9.84 -3.01
C ALA A 96 -12.40 8.83 -2.29
N PHE A 97 -12.97 7.93 -1.51
CA PHE A 97 -12.29 6.92 -0.69
C PHE A 97 -11.26 7.52 0.28
N GLN A 98 -11.53 8.70 0.84
CA GLN A 98 -10.75 9.30 1.92
C GLN A 98 -11.48 9.15 3.26
N PRO A 99 -10.77 8.89 4.37
CA PRO A 99 -11.39 8.80 5.68
C PRO A 99 -11.93 10.16 6.15
N HIS A 100 -13.05 10.13 6.87
CA HIS A 100 -13.62 11.32 7.51
C HIS A 100 -12.99 11.48 8.91
N LEU A 101 -11.82 12.11 8.99
CA LEU A 101 -11.05 12.23 10.23
C LEU A 101 -11.84 12.97 11.33
N GLU A 102 -12.58 14.00 10.94
CA GLU A 102 -13.39 14.82 11.85
C GLU A 102 -14.58 14.07 12.47
N ALA A 103 -15.02 12.96 11.82
CA ALA A 103 -16.10 12.11 12.33
C ALA A 103 -15.61 11.07 13.33
N ILE A 104 -14.30 10.90 13.51
CA ILE A 104 -13.75 9.95 14.49
C ILE A 104 -14.04 10.46 15.91
N PRO A 105 -14.84 9.72 16.72
CA PRO A 105 -15.20 10.16 18.05
C PRO A 105 -13.95 10.34 18.95
N THR A 106 -13.96 11.37 19.80
CA THR A 106 -12.83 11.64 20.71
C THR A 106 -12.52 10.46 21.63
N GLN A 107 -13.56 9.72 22.07
CA GLN A 107 -13.35 8.54 22.92
C GLN A 107 -12.62 7.41 22.15
N VAL A 108 -12.80 7.31 20.84
CA VAL A 108 -12.09 6.34 19.99
C VAL A 108 -10.65 6.78 19.80
N SER A 109 -10.43 8.04 19.38
CA SER A 109 -9.07 8.54 19.19
C SER A 109 -8.23 8.58 20.47
N ALA A 110 -8.86 8.76 21.65
CA ALA A 110 -8.16 8.72 22.94
C ALA A 110 -7.60 7.33 23.34
N ARG A 111 -8.06 6.25 22.67
CA ARG A 111 -7.54 4.88 22.84
C ARG A 111 -6.73 4.42 21.63
N ALA A 112 -6.69 5.21 20.56
CA ALA A 112 -6.03 4.84 19.33
C ALA A 112 -4.52 5.12 19.45
N ASN A 113 -3.72 4.06 19.39
CA ASN A 113 -2.27 4.13 19.43
C ASN A 113 -1.66 3.86 18.02
N LEU A 114 -2.49 3.77 16.98
CA LEU A 114 -2.04 3.66 15.59
C LEU A 114 -3.17 4.03 14.62
N LEU A 115 -2.80 4.61 13.47
CA LEU A 115 -3.68 4.83 12.33
C LEU A 115 -2.97 4.38 11.04
N PHE A 116 -3.62 3.49 10.27
CA PHE A 116 -3.15 3.09 8.95
C PHE A 116 -3.84 3.87 7.84
N CYS A 117 -3.04 4.39 6.90
CA CYS A 117 -3.52 4.87 5.60
C CYS A 117 -2.63 4.31 4.48
N ASN A 118 -3.17 4.31 3.25
CA ASN A 118 -2.48 3.81 2.06
C ASN A 118 -2.94 4.59 0.84
N TYR A 119 -2.04 5.36 0.21
CA TYR A 119 -2.31 6.11 -1.03
C TYR A 119 -1.06 6.17 -1.93
N PRO A 120 -1.17 5.87 -3.23
CA PRO A 120 -2.35 5.33 -3.93
C PRO A 120 -2.90 4.07 -3.27
N ASN A 121 -4.24 3.95 -3.20
CA ASN A 121 -4.91 3.01 -2.30
C ASN A 121 -5.12 1.63 -2.91
N ASN A 122 -4.84 0.60 -2.16
CA ASN A 122 -5.29 -0.77 -2.38
C ASN A 122 -6.45 -1.05 -1.39
N PRO A 123 -7.69 -1.34 -1.86
CA PRO A 123 -8.03 -1.82 -3.21
C PRO A 123 -8.56 -0.76 -4.18
N THR A 124 -8.90 0.46 -3.75
CA THR A 124 -9.78 1.39 -4.46
C THR A 124 -9.13 2.11 -5.65
N GLY A 125 -7.80 2.17 -5.73
CA GLY A 125 -7.09 2.98 -6.72
C GLY A 125 -7.15 4.49 -6.44
N ALA A 126 -7.74 4.91 -5.33
CA ALA A 126 -7.86 6.31 -4.93
C ALA A 126 -6.49 6.95 -4.70
N VAL A 127 -6.41 8.24 -4.99
CA VAL A 127 -5.20 9.04 -4.86
C VAL A 127 -5.49 10.30 -4.04
N VAL A 128 -4.44 10.89 -3.45
CA VAL A 128 -4.54 12.08 -2.61
C VAL A 128 -3.46 13.11 -2.98
N ASP A 129 -3.61 14.32 -2.50
CA ASP A 129 -2.61 15.39 -2.56
C ASP A 129 -1.87 15.57 -1.22
N VAL A 130 -0.90 16.47 -1.19
CA VAL A 130 -0.14 16.80 0.03
C VAL A 130 -1.07 17.40 1.11
N ALA A 131 -2.10 18.17 0.71
CA ALA A 131 -3.03 18.78 1.65
C ALA A 131 -3.82 17.74 2.46
N PHE A 132 -4.15 16.60 1.86
CA PHE A 132 -4.72 15.48 2.60
C PHE A 132 -3.75 14.98 3.70
N PHE A 133 -2.48 14.79 3.36
CA PHE A 133 -1.47 14.35 4.31
C PHE A 133 -1.18 15.40 5.40
N GLU A 134 -1.31 16.69 5.11
CA GLU A 134 -1.22 17.75 6.13
C GLU A 134 -2.37 17.65 7.15
N ARG A 135 -3.61 17.42 6.70
CA ARG A 135 -4.76 17.19 7.60
C ARG A 135 -4.56 15.91 8.42
N LEU A 136 -4.06 14.86 7.81
CA LEU A 136 -3.80 13.58 8.49
C LEU A 136 -2.70 13.74 9.56
N ALA A 137 -1.60 14.42 9.24
CA ALA A 137 -0.52 14.71 10.19
C ALA A 137 -1.01 15.58 11.36
N ALA A 138 -1.79 16.62 11.06
CA ALA A 138 -2.40 17.48 12.08
C ALA A 138 -3.31 16.66 13.02
N PHE A 139 -4.18 15.81 12.47
CA PHE A 139 -5.01 14.89 13.26
C PHE A 139 -4.17 14.00 14.18
N GLY A 140 -3.11 13.38 13.65
CA GLY A 140 -2.21 12.52 14.42
C GLY A 140 -1.55 13.26 15.59
N LEU A 141 -1.07 14.49 15.35
CA LEU A 141 -0.43 15.30 16.39
C LEU A 141 -1.43 15.85 17.42
N GLU A 142 -2.61 16.28 17.00
CA GLU A 142 -3.64 16.81 17.90
C GLU A 142 -4.25 15.74 18.81
N ARG A 143 -4.33 14.50 18.31
CA ARG A 143 -4.96 13.38 19.02
C ARG A 143 -3.97 12.41 19.63
N ASP A 144 -2.66 12.66 19.47
CA ASP A 144 -1.58 11.76 19.88
C ASP A 144 -1.73 10.35 19.30
N VAL A 145 -2.11 10.26 17.99
CA VAL A 145 -2.31 9.03 17.25
C VAL A 145 -1.20 8.88 16.23
N PRO A 146 -0.23 7.96 16.41
CA PRO A 146 0.82 7.70 15.45
C PRO A 146 0.27 7.24 14.09
N ILE A 147 0.81 7.80 13.00
CA ILE A 147 0.38 7.51 11.63
C ILE A 147 1.33 6.51 10.97
N VAL A 148 0.78 5.52 10.29
CA VAL A 148 1.51 4.63 9.37
C VAL A 148 0.94 4.78 7.98
N HIS A 149 1.70 5.35 7.07
CA HIS A 149 1.37 5.38 5.65
C HIS A 149 2.02 4.19 4.93
N ASP A 150 1.22 3.25 4.42
CA ASP A 150 1.72 2.16 3.56
C ASP A 150 1.95 2.69 2.15
N ASN A 151 3.21 3.04 1.86
CA ASN A 151 3.63 3.65 0.60
C ASN A 151 4.17 2.59 -0.38
N ALA A 152 3.30 1.71 -0.83
CA ALA A 152 3.67 0.65 -1.75
C ALA A 152 3.54 1.03 -3.23
N TYR A 153 2.81 2.11 -3.57
CA TYR A 153 2.39 2.42 -4.94
C TYR A 153 2.71 3.84 -5.41
N SER A 154 3.52 4.62 -4.69
CA SER A 154 3.82 6.01 -5.07
C SER A 154 4.44 6.16 -6.46
N GLU A 155 5.11 5.14 -6.95
CA GLU A 155 5.73 5.15 -8.28
C GLU A 155 4.87 4.48 -9.37
N ILE A 156 3.71 3.93 -9.01
CA ILE A 156 2.77 3.34 -9.97
C ILE A 156 1.61 4.30 -10.17
N THR A 157 1.82 5.28 -11.04
CA THR A 157 0.86 6.37 -11.30
C THR A 157 0.68 6.60 -12.79
N PHE A 158 -0.46 7.17 -13.17
CA PHE A 158 -0.89 7.34 -14.56
C PHE A 158 -1.40 8.75 -14.82
N ASP A 159 -1.52 9.11 -16.09
CA ASP A 159 -2.19 10.34 -16.58
C ASP A 159 -1.61 11.62 -15.97
N GLY A 160 -0.28 11.66 -15.81
CA GLY A 160 0.42 12.82 -15.26
C GLY A 160 0.26 13.06 -13.75
N TYR A 161 -0.43 12.16 -13.04
CA TYR A 161 -0.47 12.22 -11.59
C TYR A 161 0.88 11.79 -10.99
N THR A 162 1.33 12.54 -10.01
CA THR A 162 2.52 12.24 -9.22
C THR A 162 2.12 12.11 -7.77
N ALA A 163 2.24 10.89 -7.22
CA ALA A 163 1.88 10.64 -5.83
C ALA A 163 2.83 11.37 -4.88
N PRO A 164 2.32 12.08 -3.86
CA PRO A 164 3.13 12.62 -2.79
C PRO A 164 3.55 11.55 -1.78
N SER A 165 4.61 11.82 -1.03
CA SER A 165 4.93 11.15 0.22
C SER A 165 4.17 11.81 1.37
N PHE A 166 3.73 11.03 2.35
CA PHE A 166 3.22 11.55 3.62
C PHE A 166 4.24 12.48 4.29
N LEU A 167 5.52 12.15 4.19
CA LEU A 167 6.60 12.91 4.82
C LEU A 167 6.85 14.29 4.17
N GLN A 168 6.21 14.60 3.04
CA GLN A 168 6.21 15.97 2.48
C GLN A 168 5.27 16.92 3.25
N ALA A 169 4.30 16.37 3.97
CA ALA A 169 3.36 17.17 4.72
C ALA A 169 3.99 17.76 5.99
N ARG A 170 3.58 18.99 6.31
CA ARG A 170 4.04 19.64 7.55
C ARG A 170 3.61 18.85 8.78
N GLY A 171 4.56 18.55 9.67
CA GLY A 171 4.32 17.78 10.90
C GLY A 171 4.32 16.26 10.70
N ALA A 172 4.42 15.76 9.48
CA ALA A 172 4.35 14.32 9.22
C ALA A 172 5.52 13.54 9.83
N ARG A 173 6.72 14.14 9.84
CA ARG A 173 7.91 13.51 10.44
C ARG A 173 7.79 13.29 11.95
N GLU A 174 7.05 14.16 12.61
CA GLU A 174 6.71 14.04 14.04
C GLU A 174 5.52 13.09 14.24
N ALA A 175 4.57 13.08 13.31
CA ALA A 175 3.33 12.33 13.42
C ALA A 175 3.45 10.84 13.09
N GLY A 176 4.42 10.41 12.24
CA GLY A 176 4.40 9.02 11.82
C GLY A 176 5.53 8.55 10.91
N VAL A 177 5.29 7.40 10.28
CA VAL A 177 6.23 6.71 9.40
C VAL A 177 5.57 6.30 8.08
N GLU A 178 6.39 6.11 7.05
CA GLU A 178 6.00 5.42 5.81
C GLU A 178 6.62 4.03 5.74
N MET A 179 5.84 3.07 5.26
CA MET A 179 6.31 1.73 4.87
C MET A 179 6.60 1.72 3.38
N PHE A 180 7.82 2.09 3.01
CA PHE A 180 8.28 2.15 1.63
C PHE A 180 8.60 0.77 1.09
N SER A 181 8.09 0.43 -0.09
CA SER A 181 8.25 -0.90 -0.69
C SER A 181 8.89 -0.84 -2.07
N LEU A 182 9.93 -1.67 -2.30
CA LEU A 182 10.50 -1.85 -3.63
C LEU A 182 9.72 -2.90 -4.45
N SER A 183 8.78 -3.61 -3.82
CA SER A 183 8.07 -4.74 -4.43
C SER A 183 7.35 -4.40 -5.72
N LYS A 184 6.69 -3.24 -5.78
CA LYS A 184 5.86 -2.85 -6.93
C LYS A 184 6.64 -1.98 -7.91
N THR A 185 7.33 -0.98 -7.42
CA THR A 185 8.13 -0.04 -8.21
C THR A 185 9.19 -0.73 -9.07
N TYR A 186 9.83 -1.77 -8.54
CA TYR A 186 10.96 -2.44 -9.20
C TYR A 186 10.68 -3.90 -9.55
N ASN A 187 9.41 -4.35 -9.53
CA ASN A 187 9.04 -5.75 -9.73
C ASN A 187 9.80 -6.72 -8.81
N MET A 188 10.12 -6.29 -7.59
CA MET A 188 10.91 -7.03 -6.60
C MET A 188 10.02 -7.72 -5.55
N THR A 189 8.84 -8.21 -5.92
CA THR A 189 7.88 -8.81 -4.97
C THR A 189 8.47 -10.00 -4.22
N GLY A 190 9.17 -10.89 -4.92
CA GLY A 190 9.83 -12.07 -4.35
C GLY A 190 11.12 -11.77 -3.58
N TRP A 191 11.71 -10.60 -3.75
CA TRP A 191 12.98 -10.22 -3.11
C TRP A 191 12.84 -9.86 -1.63
N ARG A 192 11.63 -9.56 -1.18
CA ARG A 192 11.30 -9.23 0.20
C ARG A 192 12.16 -8.09 0.76
N VAL A 193 12.13 -6.93 0.13
CA VAL A 193 12.88 -5.74 0.54
C VAL A 193 12.02 -4.48 0.51
N GLY A 194 12.16 -3.66 1.53
CA GLY A 194 11.54 -2.36 1.73
C GLY A 194 12.22 -1.61 2.87
N ALA A 195 11.64 -0.51 3.30
CA ALA A 195 12.11 0.26 4.44
C ALA A 195 10.94 0.92 5.19
N ALA A 196 11.02 1.00 6.51
CA ALA A 196 10.26 1.98 7.29
C ALA A 196 11.08 3.27 7.35
N VAL A 197 10.43 4.41 7.13
CA VAL A 197 11.09 5.72 7.11
C VAL A 197 10.24 6.77 7.85
N GLY A 198 10.86 7.73 8.51
CA GLY A 198 10.19 8.84 9.18
C GLY A 198 10.48 8.95 10.68
N ASN A 199 9.47 9.04 11.53
CA ASN A 199 9.60 9.30 12.95
C ASN A 199 10.63 8.40 13.64
N ALA A 200 11.72 8.98 14.15
CA ALA A 200 12.84 8.24 14.73
C ALA A 200 12.45 7.39 15.96
N ARG A 201 11.44 7.80 16.74
CA ARG A 201 10.96 7.02 17.90
C ARG A 201 10.22 5.77 17.46
N MET A 202 9.36 5.87 16.43
CA MET A 202 8.67 4.72 15.85
C MET A 202 9.66 3.78 15.15
N ILE A 203 10.64 4.32 14.42
CA ILE A 203 11.74 3.53 13.83
C ILE A 203 12.52 2.78 14.91
N GLN A 204 12.83 3.41 16.03
CA GLN A 204 13.54 2.79 17.14
C GLN A 204 12.70 1.68 17.81
N ALA A 205 11.39 1.89 18.00
CA ALA A 205 10.49 0.88 18.55
C ALA A 205 10.41 -0.36 17.63
N LEU A 206 10.22 -0.12 16.33
CA LEU A 206 10.19 -1.18 15.31
C LEU A 206 11.53 -1.94 15.21
N TRP A 207 12.66 -1.23 15.26
CA TRP A 207 13.98 -1.86 15.28
C TRP A 207 14.17 -2.75 16.52
N LYS A 208 13.76 -2.26 17.70
CA LYS A 208 13.85 -3.03 18.95
C LYS A 208 13.04 -4.33 18.87
N LEU A 209 11.85 -4.29 18.29
CA LEU A 209 11.05 -5.49 18.03
C LEU A 209 11.76 -6.43 17.04
N LYS A 210 12.22 -5.92 15.90
CA LYS A 210 12.87 -6.70 14.85
C LYS A 210 14.11 -7.46 15.33
N THR A 211 14.91 -6.88 16.22
CA THR A 211 16.08 -7.56 16.79
C THR A 211 15.75 -8.84 17.56
N ASN A 212 14.48 -9.07 17.90
CA ASN A 212 14.00 -10.25 18.61
C ASN A 212 13.12 -11.19 17.74
N ILE A 213 12.78 -10.79 16.52
CA ILE A 213 11.91 -11.56 15.63
C ILE A 213 12.66 -12.08 14.41
N ASP A 214 13.52 -11.24 13.80
CA ASP A 214 14.27 -11.62 12.60
C ASP A 214 15.75 -11.18 12.70
N SER A 215 16.55 -11.66 11.74
CA SER A 215 17.98 -11.32 11.65
C SER A 215 18.27 -10.29 10.55
N GLY A 216 17.26 -9.58 10.05
CA GLY A 216 17.40 -8.56 9.02
C GLY A 216 17.35 -9.10 7.58
N VAL A 217 17.51 -8.19 6.62
CA VAL A 217 17.44 -8.47 5.19
C VAL A 217 18.78 -9.01 4.70
N PHE A 218 18.76 -10.08 3.91
CA PHE A 218 19.98 -10.64 3.27
C PHE A 218 20.78 -9.54 2.55
N GLU A 219 22.10 -9.45 2.82
CA GLU A 219 22.92 -8.34 2.34
C GLU A 219 22.96 -8.20 0.82
N ALA A 220 22.97 -9.32 0.10
CA ALA A 220 22.95 -9.29 -1.37
C ALA A 220 21.67 -8.66 -1.92
N VAL A 221 20.53 -8.86 -1.24
CA VAL A 221 19.24 -8.24 -1.57
C VAL A 221 19.28 -6.73 -1.28
N GLN A 222 19.86 -6.33 -0.14
CA GLN A 222 20.04 -4.90 0.17
C GLN A 222 20.87 -4.20 -0.90
N MET A 223 21.98 -4.81 -1.36
CA MET A 223 22.83 -4.24 -2.40
C MET A 223 22.16 -4.20 -3.78
N ALA A 224 21.30 -5.17 -4.09
CA ALA A 224 20.46 -5.10 -5.28
C ALA A 224 19.44 -3.94 -5.20
N ALA A 225 18.85 -3.74 -4.03
CA ALA A 225 17.95 -2.60 -3.76
C ALA A 225 18.69 -1.25 -3.88
N VAL A 226 19.93 -1.15 -3.39
CA VAL A 226 20.79 0.04 -3.62
C VAL A 226 20.89 0.32 -5.12
N ARG A 227 21.18 -0.70 -5.94
CA ARG A 227 21.27 -0.52 -7.38
C ARG A 227 19.95 -0.08 -8.02
N ALA A 228 18.83 -0.63 -7.58
CA ALA A 228 17.50 -0.23 -8.05
C ALA A 228 17.20 1.25 -7.72
N LEU A 229 17.49 1.67 -6.49
CA LEU A 229 17.24 3.04 -6.03
C LEU A 229 18.17 4.10 -6.63
N THR A 230 19.40 3.73 -6.97
CA THR A 230 20.43 4.69 -7.44
C THR A 230 20.67 4.65 -8.96
N GLY A 231 20.15 3.62 -9.64
CA GLY A 231 20.26 3.46 -11.09
C GLY A 231 19.28 4.33 -11.88
N SER A 232 19.25 4.15 -13.21
CA SER A 232 18.23 4.76 -14.08
C SER A 232 16.83 4.34 -13.62
N GLN A 233 15.90 5.29 -13.66
CA GLN A 233 14.48 5.07 -13.33
C GLN A 233 13.60 4.93 -14.60
N GLU A 234 14.20 4.87 -15.79
CA GLU A 234 13.48 4.75 -17.07
C GLU A 234 12.55 3.54 -17.09
N HIS A 235 13.01 2.39 -16.57
CA HIS A 235 12.22 1.17 -16.46
C HIS A 235 10.94 1.32 -15.61
N VAL A 236 10.91 2.26 -14.66
CA VAL A 236 9.70 2.57 -13.86
C VAL A 236 8.67 3.23 -14.75
N ALA A 237 9.06 4.19 -15.58
CA ALA A 237 8.18 4.83 -16.54
C ALA A 237 7.66 3.84 -17.60
N GLU A 238 8.52 2.96 -18.11
CA GLU A 238 8.12 1.88 -19.03
C GLU A 238 7.09 0.94 -18.42
N MET A 239 7.30 0.52 -17.17
CA MET A 239 6.37 -0.32 -16.42
C MET A 239 5.03 0.38 -16.18
N CYS A 240 5.03 1.66 -15.81
CA CYS A 240 3.80 2.46 -15.67
C CYS A 240 3.04 2.54 -16.99
N ALA A 241 3.73 2.70 -18.13
CA ALA A 241 3.11 2.67 -19.44
C ALA A 241 2.46 1.30 -19.77
N VAL A 242 3.07 0.20 -19.34
CA VAL A 242 2.44 -1.14 -19.46
C VAL A 242 1.16 -1.20 -18.63
N TYR A 243 1.20 -0.79 -17.36
CA TYR A 243 0.00 -0.82 -16.50
C TYR A 243 -1.09 0.14 -16.97
N ALA A 244 -0.75 1.30 -17.51
CA ALA A 244 -1.73 2.22 -18.11
C ALA A 244 -2.48 1.55 -19.29
N ARG A 245 -1.75 0.92 -20.22
CA ARG A 245 -2.38 0.18 -21.34
C ARG A 245 -3.26 -0.98 -20.86
N ARG A 246 -2.82 -1.72 -19.83
CA ARG A 246 -3.61 -2.81 -19.23
C ARG A 246 -4.88 -2.30 -18.56
N ARG A 247 -4.76 -1.18 -17.83
CA ARG A 247 -5.91 -0.48 -17.24
C ARG A 247 -6.93 -0.11 -18.33
N ASP A 248 -6.48 0.52 -19.38
CA ASP A 248 -7.35 1.01 -20.45
C ASP A 248 -8.07 -0.16 -21.17
N LEU A 249 -7.37 -1.28 -21.37
CA LEU A 249 -7.98 -2.52 -21.89
C LEU A 249 -9.07 -3.06 -20.95
N VAL A 250 -8.81 -3.11 -19.65
CA VAL A 250 -9.81 -3.56 -18.66
C VAL A 250 -11.02 -2.63 -18.64
N LEU A 251 -10.80 -1.32 -18.63
CA LEU A 251 -11.90 -0.34 -18.62
C LEU A 251 -12.75 -0.42 -19.88
N ALA A 252 -12.15 -0.61 -21.06
CA ALA A 252 -12.86 -0.79 -22.31
C ALA A 252 -13.77 -2.04 -22.30
N ALA A 253 -13.26 -3.16 -21.82
CA ALA A 253 -14.03 -4.41 -21.71
C ALA A 253 -15.20 -4.30 -20.72
N LEU A 254 -14.97 -3.65 -19.55
CA LEU A 254 -16.03 -3.40 -18.59
C LEU A 254 -17.13 -2.48 -19.16
N HIS A 255 -16.73 -1.40 -19.83
CA HIS A 255 -17.66 -0.50 -20.48
C HIS A 255 -18.51 -1.22 -21.54
N ALA A 256 -17.92 -2.13 -22.33
CA ALA A 256 -18.63 -2.92 -23.35
C ALA A 256 -19.75 -3.82 -22.77
N VAL A 257 -19.64 -4.20 -21.48
CA VAL A 257 -20.68 -4.97 -20.77
C VAL A 257 -21.55 -4.09 -19.85
N GLY A 258 -21.47 -2.77 -20.00
CA GLY A 258 -22.33 -1.81 -19.25
C GLY A 258 -21.84 -1.45 -17.87
N ILE A 259 -20.57 -1.71 -17.53
CA ILE A 259 -19.98 -1.34 -16.24
C ILE A 259 -19.01 -0.17 -16.41
N ASP A 260 -19.43 1.02 -15.98
CA ASP A 260 -18.58 2.21 -16.03
C ASP A 260 -17.72 2.35 -14.77
N VAL A 261 -16.41 2.48 -14.98
CA VAL A 261 -15.44 2.65 -13.90
C VAL A 261 -14.58 3.89 -14.17
N PRO A 262 -14.50 4.84 -13.24
CA PRO A 262 -13.55 5.96 -13.36
C PRO A 262 -12.12 5.44 -13.47
N PRO A 263 -11.30 5.94 -14.43
CA PRO A 263 -9.92 5.49 -14.57
C PRO A 263 -9.11 5.70 -13.28
N PRO A 264 -8.57 4.65 -12.65
CA PRO A 264 -7.66 4.84 -11.52
C PRO A 264 -6.38 5.54 -11.99
N ARG A 265 -5.92 6.49 -11.20
CA ARG A 265 -4.70 7.28 -11.49
C ARG A 265 -3.45 6.71 -10.82
N GLY A 266 -3.59 5.62 -10.08
CA GLY A 266 -2.49 4.92 -9.42
C GLY A 266 -2.84 3.48 -9.09
N THR A 267 -1.89 2.74 -8.58
CA THR A 267 -1.91 1.32 -8.24
C THR A 267 -1.89 0.37 -9.45
N ILE A 268 -1.97 -0.92 -9.15
CA ILE A 268 -2.03 -2.02 -10.11
C ILE A 268 -3.43 -2.68 -10.09
N TYR A 269 -4.44 -1.95 -9.61
CA TYR A 269 -5.79 -2.47 -9.39
C TYR A 269 -6.85 -1.57 -10.03
N VAL A 270 -7.95 -2.21 -10.41
CA VAL A 270 -9.18 -1.56 -10.82
C VAL A 270 -10.28 -1.98 -9.83
N TRP A 271 -10.95 -1.00 -9.23
CA TRP A 271 -12.03 -1.18 -8.27
C TRP A 271 -13.35 -1.00 -8.97
N VAL A 272 -14.06 -2.08 -9.17
CA VAL A 272 -15.21 -2.17 -10.08
C VAL A 272 -16.49 -2.26 -9.26
N PRO A 273 -17.46 -1.35 -9.46
CA PRO A 273 -18.76 -1.46 -8.80
C PRO A 273 -19.49 -2.71 -9.27
N VAL A 274 -20.14 -3.37 -8.32
CA VAL A 274 -20.97 -4.54 -8.58
C VAL A 274 -22.32 -4.08 -9.13
N PRO A 275 -22.83 -4.70 -10.21
CA PRO A 275 -24.14 -4.39 -10.74
C PRO A 275 -25.28 -4.63 -9.74
N PRO A 276 -26.41 -3.91 -9.86
CA PRO A 276 -27.58 -4.12 -9.01
C PRO A 276 -28.04 -5.59 -8.96
N GLY A 277 -28.47 -6.05 -7.81
CA GLY A 277 -28.95 -7.42 -7.61
C GLY A 277 -27.87 -8.45 -7.24
N HIS A 278 -26.60 -8.05 -7.21
CA HIS A 278 -25.49 -8.91 -6.81
C HIS A 278 -24.78 -8.38 -5.55
N THR A 279 -24.27 -9.31 -4.74
CA THR A 279 -23.23 -9.03 -3.74
C THR A 279 -21.84 -9.12 -4.40
N SER A 280 -20.79 -8.63 -3.72
CA SER A 280 -19.42 -8.74 -4.21
C SER A 280 -19.01 -10.20 -4.46
N VAL A 281 -19.48 -11.12 -3.61
CA VAL A 281 -19.22 -12.57 -3.74
C VAL A 281 -19.99 -13.15 -4.90
N SER A 282 -21.32 -12.93 -4.98
CA SER A 282 -22.14 -13.50 -6.05
C SER A 282 -21.75 -12.97 -7.44
N PHE A 283 -21.28 -11.71 -7.52
CA PHE A 283 -20.76 -11.18 -8.78
C PHE A 283 -19.40 -11.79 -9.16
N ALA A 284 -18.51 -12.01 -8.19
CA ALA A 284 -17.25 -12.70 -8.44
C ALA A 284 -17.47 -14.15 -8.92
N GLU A 285 -18.45 -14.86 -8.34
CA GLU A 285 -18.88 -16.18 -8.81
C GLU A 285 -19.46 -16.12 -10.24
N LEU A 286 -20.32 -15.15 -10.53
CA LEU A 286 -20.88 -14.95 -11.87
C LEU A 286 -19.79 -14.75 -12.94
N VAL A 287 -18.80 -13.90 -12.64
CA VAL A 287 -17.66 -13.65 -13.53
C VAL A 287 -16.83 -14.92 -13.74
N LEU A 288 -16.61 -15.70 -12.70
CA LEU A 288 -15.94 -16.99 -12.79
C LEU A 288 -16.70 -17.99 -13.64
N ASP A 289 -18.00 -18.14 -13.39
CA ASP A 289 -18.86 -19.14 -14.07
C ASP A 289 -19.06 -18.81 -15.54
N GLN A 290 -19.28 -17.53 -15.88
CA GLN A 290 -19.58 -17.13 -17.24
C GLN A 290 -18.33 -16.87 -18.11
N ALA A 291 -17.29 -16.26 -17.53
CA ALA A 291 -16.09 -15.84 -18.24
C ALA A 291 -14.83 -16.63 -17.90
N ALA A 292 -14.87 -17.52 -16.90
CA ALA A 292 -13.71 -18.20 -16.35
C ALA A 292 -12.57 -17.22 -15.94
N VAL A 293 -12.96 -16.07 -15.35
CA VAL A 293 -12.05 -15.04 -14.87
C VAL A 293 -12.23 -14.90 -13.35
N VAL A 294 -11.12 -14.96 -12.61
CA VAL A 294 -11.12 -14.79 -11.16
C VAL A 294 -10.95 -13.31 -10.82
N VAL A 295 -11.90 -12.76 -10.07
CA VAL A 295 -11.83 -11.42 -9.48
C VAL A 295 -11.93 -11.51 -7.96
N SER A 296 -11.39 -10.54 -7.24
CA SER A 296 -11.47 -10.57 -5.77
C SER A 296 -12.72 -9.85 -5.29
N PRO A 297 -13.61 -10.49 -4.51
CA PRO A 297 -14.78 -9.81 -3.93
C PRO A 297 -14.33 -8.69 -2.99
N GLY A 298 -15.02 -7.58 -3.01
CA GLY A 298 -14.67 -6.40 -2.24
C GLY A 298 -14.82 -6.61 -0.74
N SER A 299 -15.75 -7.46 -0.31
CA SER A 299 -15.91 -7.88 1.08
C SER A 299 -14.65 -8.52 1.70
N ALA A 300 -13.71 -9.03 0.88
CA ALA A 300 -12.40 -9.52 1.33
C ALA A 300 -11.47 -8.40 1.84
N TYR A 301 -11.82 -7.13 1.60
CA TYR A 301 -11.05 -5.95 2.02
C TYR A 301 -11.72 -5.20 3.17
N GLY A 302 -12.80 -5.74 3.69
CA GLY A 302 -13.59 -5.19 4.79
C GLY A 302 -15.06 -4.98 4.42
N PRO A 303 -15.94 -4.77 5.40
CA PRO A 303 -17.39 -4.63 5.19
C PRO A 303 -17.77 -3.49 4.22
N ASN A 304 -17.05 -2.35 4.24
CA ASN A 304 -17.31 -1.26 3.29
C ASN A 304 -16.75 -1.51 1.88
N GLY A 305 -16.09 -2.65 1.66
CA GLY A 305 -15.75 -3.14 0.33
C GLY A 305 -16.90 -3.88 -0.36
N GLU A 306 -18.02 -4.16 0.34
CA GLU A 306 -19.21 -4.72 -0.27
C GLU A 306 -19.76 -3.76 -1.35
N GLY A 307 -20.32 -4.36 -2.42
CA GLY A 307 -20.76 -3.62 -3.60
C GLY A 307 -19.65 -3.35 -4.63
N TYR A 308 -18.45 -3.92 -4.44
CA TYR A 308 -17.33 -3.82 -5.37
C TYR A 308 -16.62 -5.17 -5.57
N VAL A 309 -15.86 -5.28 -6.69
CA VAL A 309 -14.84 -6.32 -6.88
C VAL A 309 -13.53 -5.67 -7.32
N ARG A 310 -12.39 -6.31 -7.01
CA ARG A 310 -11.07 -5.84 -7.43
C ARG A 310 -10.50 -6.69 -8.55
N LEU A 311 -10.09 -6.05 -9.66
CA LEU A 311 -9.29 -6.64 -10.72
C LEU A 311 -7.82 -6.25 -10.56
N SER A 312 -6.91 -7.18 -10.94
CA SER A 312 -5.46 -6.94 -10.93
C SER A 312 -4.93 -6.80 -12.35
N LEU A 313 -4.02 -5.83 -12.56
CA LEU A 313 -3.35 -5.57 -13.83
C LEU A 313 -2.03 -6.35 -13.98
N THR A 314 -1.74 -7.30 -13.08
CA THR A 314 -0.40 -7.93 -12.97
C THR A 314 -0.22 -9.18 -13.84
N VAL A 315 -1.27 -9.67 -14.48
CA VAL A 315 -1.18 -10.82 -15.38
C VAL A 315 -0.49 -10.43 -16.71
N PRO A 316 0.13 -11.37 -17.43
CA PRO A 316 0.70 -11.12 -18.77
C PRO A 316 -0.31 -10.54 -19.75
N ASP A 317 0.17 -9.80 -20.76
CA ASP A 317 -0.69 -9.05 -21.70
C ASP A 317 -1.61 -9.95 -22.52
N ASP A 318 -1.15 -11.14 -22.90
CA ASP A 318 -1.92 -12.14 -23.64
C ASP A 318 -3.04 -12.74 -22.77
N GLU A 319 -2.73 -13.13 -21.54
CA GLU A 319 -3.71 -13.62 -20.58
C GLU A 319 -4.76 -12.54 -20.23
N LEU A 320 -4.32 -11.28 -20.07
CA LEU A 320 -5.25 -10.18 -19.81
C LEU A 320 -6.20 -9.93 -20.99
N ARG A 321 -5.69 -9.94 -22.23
CA ARG A 321 -6.53 -9.79 -23.43
C ARG A 321 -7.54 -10.92 -23.54
N GLU A 322 -7.11 -12.16 -23.30
CA GLU A 322 -8.01 -13.32 -23.30
C GLU A 322 -9.09 -13.19 -22.23
N ALA A 323 -8.71 -12.81 -20.99
CA ALA A 323 -9.68 -12.60 -19.92
C ALA A 323 -10.71 -11.51 -20.25
N MET A 324 -10.27 -10.38 -20.81
CA MET A 324 -11.16 -9.29 -21.21
C MET A 324 -12.06 -9.68 -22.36
N SER A 325 -11.55 -10.40 -23.36
CA SER A 325 -12.36 -10.94 -24.46
C SER A 325 -13.47 -11.87 -23.96
N ARG A 326 -13.17 -12.73 -22.97
CA ARG A 326 -14.19 -13.61 -22.35
C ARG A 326 -15.24 -12.81 -21.59
N ILE A 327 -14.86 -11.77 -20.86
CA ILE A 327 -15.79 -10.86 -20.20
C ILE A 327 -16.74 -10.24 -21.23
N GLU A 328 -16.23 -9.66 -22.31
CA GLU A 328 -17.05 -9.05 -23.36
C GLU A 328 -18.02 -10.04 -24.02
N GLN A 329 -17.57 -11.27 -24.29
CA GLN A 329 -18.34 -12.27 -25.00
C GLN A 329 -19.39 -12.96 -24.12
N HIS A 330 -19.08 -13.21 -22.87
CA HIS A 330 -19.85 -14.15 -22.04
C HIS A 330 -20.51 -13.50 -20.82
N LEU A 331 -19.93 -12.46 -20.23
CA LEU A 331 -20.54 -11.82 -19.07
C LEU A 331 -21.83 -11.09 -19.47
N ARG A 332 -22.93 -11.47 -18.87
CA ARG A 332 -24.24 -10.84 -19.05
C ARG A 332 -24.67 -10.21 -17.73
N VAL A 333 -24.59 -8.89 -17.72
CA VAL A 333 -25.06 -8.08 -16.60
C VAL A 333 -26.51 -7.68 -16.93
N THR A 334 -27.47 -8.16 -16.14
CA THR A 334 -28.85 -7.69 -16.24
C THR A 334 -28.92 -6.31 -15.57
N VAL A 335 -29.17 -5.28 -16.39
CA VAL A 335 -29.37 -3.88 -15.93
C VAL A 335 -30.79 -3.73 -15.35
#